data_95014d8850cef396e36e7fbbde0f6462
#
_entry.id   95014d8850cef396e36e7fbbde0f6462
#
_cell.length_a   1.000
_cell.length_b   1.000
_cell.length_c   1.000
_cell.angle_alpha   90.00
_cell.angle_beta   90.00
_cell.angle_gamma   90.00
#
_symmetry.space_group_name_H-M   'P 1'
#
loop_
_entity.id
_entity.type
_entity.pdbx_description
1 polymer ?
#
loop_
_entity_poly.entity_id
_entity_poly.type
_entity_poly.pdbx_seq_one_letter_code
_entity_poly.pdbx_strand_id
1 'polypeptide(L)'
;MFSHKKVQEDLSVTDRDTKTQKLAKITDIDKIRAQAHIHHAYFLGLQLMIATRKGPQVMGDWMFRVFRRLHEEKFLSSFDKLGLSHLPDAIACAQYHVLSNNIGGVGVEYMPDSNTKAWVRFRYPRWMYHGPTICGIPIEVSRGFLNGWYGHNGVSLKNPRLGFVCVSEDMTGEFGFCGYFKEFDYDLAENERLSFAQNETPPEYDASVQPSVPAAQWTQARLEKANRNYAMEYVRNGLCTLEEVIGEDQTKALGSLAARLIGLQYFQETKDALGGRDGDLHDAALYLTAMLEGMGDAVSINEDKASVVVIQQGLRITRDLSADQSELVFDCWKDLWVGALQSMQTRRSLTAFHQNKDHESATVRWLIT
;
A
#
# COMPACT_ATOMS: atom_id res chain seq x y z
N MET A 1 -8.48 57.40 17.11
CA MET A 1 -8.41 58.37 16.03
C MET A 1 -7.18 58.03 15.17
N PHE A 2 -7.33 57.11 14.20
CA PHE A 2 -6.30 56.86 13.19
C PHE A 2 -6.98 56.79 11.83
N SER A 3 -6.52 57.65 10.96
CA SER A 3 -7.05 58.02 9.66
C SER A 3 -6.82 56.95 8.61
N HIS A 4 -7.88 56.51 7.91
CA HIS A 4 -7.81 55.77 6.67
C HIS A 4 -7.34 56.69 5.54
N LYS A 5 -6.17 56.41 4.97
CA LYS A 5 -5.81 56.88 3.64
C LYS A 5 -6.02 55.72 2.65
N LYS A 6 -6.99 55.90 1.73
CA LYS A 6 -7.12 55.14 0.49
C LYS A 6 -5.92 55.40 -0.39
N VAL A 7 -5.25 54.33 -0.79
CA VAL A 7 -4.40 54.35 -1.97
C VAL A 7 -5.12 53.48 -3.02
N GLN A 8 -5.68 54.17 -3.99
CA GLN A 8 -6.14 53.59 -5.24
C GLN A 8 -4.90 53.54 -6.16
N GLU A 9 -4.38 52.36 -6.49
CA GLU A 9 -3.45 52.18 -7.57
C GLU A 9 -4.15 51.45 -8.71
N ASP A 10 -4.13 52.11 -9.86
CA ASP A 10 -4.53 51.60 -11.17
C ASP A 10 -3.77 50.33 -11.51
N LEU A 11 -4.46 49.21 -11.62
CA LEU A 11 -3.94 47.99 -12.26
C LEU A 11 -4.39 47.99 -13.72
N SER A 12 -3.49 48.45 -14.58
CA SER A 12 -3.58 48.36 -16.04
C SER A 12 -3.72 46.89 -16.48
N VAL A 13 -4.68 46.70 -17.36
CA VAL A 13 -4.95 45.44 -18.10
C VAL A 13 -3.81 45.25 -19.11
N THR A 14 -2.76 44.51 -18.69
CA THR A 14 -1.80 43.89 -19.62
C THR A 14 -0.97 42.90 -18.82
N ASP A 15 -1.44 41.65 -18.72
CA ASP A 15 -0.60 40.43 -18.64
C ASP A 15 -1.47 39.16 -18.61
N ARG A 16 -2.29 38.98 -19.65
CA ARG A 16 -3.03 37.73 -19.84
C ARG A 16 -2.37 36.76 -20.81
N ASP A 17 -1.17 37.05 -21.26
CA ASP A 17 -0.46 36.20 -22.22
C ASP A 17 0.96 35.92 -21.72
N THR A 18 1.14 34.94 -20.84
CA THR A 18 2.37 34.12 -20.70
C THR A 18 2.29 33.17 -19.50
N LYS A 19 1.34 32.28 -19.47
CA LYS A 19 1.42 31.05 -18.66
C LYS A 19 0.86 29.86 -19.42
N THR A 20 1.31 29.65 -20.62
CA THR A 20 1.33 28.32 -21.20
C THR A 20 2.53 27.59 -20.57
N GLN A 21 2.44 27.30 -19.26
CA GLN A 21 3.29 26.30 -18.68
C GLN A 21 3.01 25.01 -19.47
N LYS A 22 3.98 24.55 -20.28
CA LYS A 22 3.99 23.21 -20.84
C LYS A 22 3.69 22.25 -19.70
N LEU A 23 2.45 21.75 -19.60
CA LEU A 23 2.12 20.64 -18.72
C LEU A 23 3.14 19.55 -19.02
N ALA A 24 3.96 19.19 -18.05
CA ALA A 24 4.89 18.09 -18.17
C ALA A 24 4.07 16.86 -18.58
N LYS A 25 4.50 16.18 -19.63
CA LYS A 25 3.77 14.99 -20.12
C LYS A 25 3.75 13.97 -18.99
N ILE A 26 2.55 13.60 -18.49
CA ILE A 26 2.35 12.59 -17.47
C ILE A 26 3.04 11.30 -17.89
N THR A 27 3.91 10.78 -17.06
CA THR A 27 4.65 9.54 -17.32
C THR A 27 3.92 8.34 -16.71
N ASP A 28 4.24 7.13 -17.16
CA ASP A 28 3.71 5.90 -16.55
C ASP A 28 4.13 5.76 -15.07
N ILE A 29 5.30 6.29 -14.72
CA ILE A 29 5.76 6.34 -13.32
C ILE A 29 4.84 7.21 -12.46
N ASP A 30 4.39 8.36 -12.97
CA ASP A 30 3.47 9.24 -12.23
C ASP A 30 2.13 8.54 -11.98
N LYS A 31 1.59 7.82 -12.98
CA LYS A 31 0.38 7.01 -12.84
C LYS A 31 0.55 5.89 -11.82
N ILE A 32 1.69 5.18 -11.87
CA ILE A 32 2.01 4.10 -10.90
C ILE A 32 2.09 4.67 -9.48
N ARG A 33 2.73 5.81 -9.28
CA ARG A 33 2.85 6.46 -7.97
C ARG A 33 1.51 6.94 -7.44
N ALA A 34 0.69 7.58 -8.28
CA ALA A 34 -0.61 8.09 -7.89
C ALA A 34 -1.54 6.96 -7.43
N GLN A 35 -1.64 5.87 -8.23
CA GLN A 35 -2.45 4.72 -7.82
C GLN A 35 -1.90 4.02 -6.57
N ALA A 36 -0.56 3.86 -6.45
CA ALA A 36 0.03 3.25 -5.25
C ALA A 36 -0.26 4.07 -4.00
N HIS A 37 -0.18 5.40 -4.10
CA HIS A 37 -0.47 6.31 -3.01
C HIS A 37 -1.90 6.16 -2.49
N ILE A 38 -2.91 6.20 -3.38
CA ILE A 38 -4.30 6.08 -2.96
C ILE A 38 -4.65 4.66 -2.45
N HIS A 39 -4.03 3.60 -2.99
CA HIS A 39 -4.23 2.24 -2.47
C HIS A 39 -3.58 2.04 -1.10
N HIS A 40 -2.39 2.60 -0.85
CA HIS A 40 -1.79 2.63 0.48
C HIS A 40 -2.67 3.40 1.48
N ALA A 41 -3.19 4.55 1.06
CA ALA A 41 -4.12 5.32 1.88
C ALA A 41 -5.41 4.54 2.16
N TYR A 42 -5.92 3.78 1.18
CA TYR A 42 -7.10 2.95 1.38
C TYR A 42 -6.85 1.83 2.40
N PHE A 43 -5.73 1.13 2.32
CA PHE A 43 -5.38 0.11 3.32
C PHE A 43 -5.23 0.72 4.72
N LEU A 44 -4.61 1.92 4.83
CA LEU A 44 -4.52 2.65 6.09
C LEU A 44 -5.90 3.09 6.60
N GLY A 45 -6.77 3.55 5.71
CA GLY A 45 -8.17 3.88 6.03
C GLY A 45 -8.95 2.69 6.57
N LEU A 46 -8.75 1.50 5.99
CA LEU A 46 -9.29 0.24 6.52
C LEU A 46 -8.79 -0.03 7.94
N GLN A 47 -7.49 0.11 8.20
CA GLN A 47 -6.92 -0.09 9.54
C GLN A 47 -7.61 0.82 10.57
N LEU A 48 -7.70 2.12 10.28
CA LEU A 48 -8.37 3.08 11.17
C LEU A 48 -9.86 2.76 11.35
N MET A 49 -10.54 2.39 10.27
CA MET A 49 -11.96 2.02 10.32
C MET A 49 -12.18 0.78 11.21
N ILE A 50 -11.38 -0.27 11.04
CA ILE A 50 -11.49 -1.49 11.83
C ILE A 50 -11.10 -1.23 13.30
N ALA A 51 -10.00 -0.52 13.55
CA ALA A 51 -9.59 -0.17 14.91
C ALA A 51 -10.71 0.58 15.67
N THR A 52 -11.37 1.55 15.01
CA THR A 52 -12.41 2.39 15.64
C THR A 52 -13.79 1.71 15.72
N ARG A 53 -14.12 0.81 14.82
CA ARG A 53 -15.46 0.19 14.74
C ARG A 53 -15.53 -1.23 15.32
N LYS A 54 -14.41 -1.95 15.34
CA LYS A 54 -14.32 -3.34 15.78
C LYS A 54 -13.40 -3.54 16.97
N GLY A 55 -12.52 -2.60 17.24
CA GLY A 55 -11.57 -2.63 18.35
C GLY A 55 -10.24 -3.31 18.05
N PRO A 56 -9.29 -3.24 19.00
CA PRO A 56 -7.91 -3.64 18.79
C PRO A 56 -7.71 -5.15 18.57
N GLN A 57 -8.50 -6.01 19.21
CA GLN A 57 -8.37 -7.47 19.08
C GLN A 57 -8.73 -7.94 17.67
N VAL A 58 -9.86 -7.46 17.11
CA VAL A 58 -10.26 -7.75 15.73
C VAL A 58 -9.21 -7.23 14.75
N MET A 59 -8.66 -6.05 15.06
CA MET A 59 -7.59 -5.46 14.27
C MET A 59 -6.32 -6.31 14.27
N GLY A 60 -5.93 -6.83 15.43
CA GLY A 60 -4.77 -7.72 15.58
C GLY A 60 -4.94 -9.04 14.82
N ASP A 61 -6.11 -9.69 14.93
CA ASP A 61 -6.41 -10.93 14.19
C ASP A 61 -6.41 -10.69 12.68
N TRP A 62 -7.02 -9.59 12.22
CA TRP A 62 -6.98 -9.24 10.81
C TRP A 62 -5.55 -9.01 10.31
N MET A 63 -4.73 -8.24 11.02
CA MET A 63 -3.33 -8.01 10.62
C MET A 63 -2.50 -9.29 10.61
N PHE A 64 -2.71 -10.18 11.60
CA PHE A 64 -2.10 -11.51 11.59
C PHE A 64 -2.40 -12.26 10.29
N ARG A 65 -3.67 -12.31 9.87
CA ARG A 65 -4.10 -13.04 8.66
C ARG A 65 -3.55 -12.39 7.38
N VAL A 66 -3.61 -11.06 7.27
CA VAL A 66 -3.03 -10.33 6.13
C VAL A 66 -1.55 -10.68 5.96
N PHE A 67 -0.78 -10.57 7.04
CA PHE A 67 0.66 -10.78 6.96
C PHE A 67 1.04 -12.27 6.85
N ARG A 68 0.25 -13.18 7.40
CA ARG A 68 0.44 -14.62 7.18
C ARG A 68 0.19 -14.98 5.72
N ARG A 69 -0.90 -14.52 5.13
CA ARG A 69 -1.21 -14.77 3.71
C ARG A 69 -0.14 -14.19 2.79
N LEU A 70 0.26 -12.94 3.00
CA LEU A 70 1.34 -12.33 2.23
C LEU A 70 2.68 -13.07 2.39
N HIS A 71 2.98 -13.57 3.59
CA HIS A 71 4.17 -14.38 3.84
C HIS A 71 4.15 -15.68 3.03
N GLU A 72 3.07 -16.44 3.09
CA GLU A 72 2.90 -17.71 2.35
C GLU A 72 3.01 -17.51 0.83
N GLU A 73 2.45 -16.41 0.30
CA GLU A 73 2.52 -16.08 -1.13
C GLU A 73 3.94 -15.65 -1.58
N LYS A 74 4.70 -14.96 -0.74
CA LYS A 74 5.88 -14.20 -1.20
C LYS A 74 7.21 -14.65 -0.61
N PHE A 75 7.25 -15.12 0.63
CA PHE A 75 8.51 -15.28 1.36
C PHE A 75 9.49 -16.20 0.64
N LEU A 76 9.21 -17.50 0.58
CA LEU A 76 10.10 -18.47 -0.05
C LEU A 76 10.29 -18.23 -1.56
N SER A 77 9.21 -17.84 -2.26
CA SER A 77 9.26 -17.60 -3.71
C SER A 77 10.17 -16.43 -4.11
N SER A 78 10.59 -15.61 -3.16
CA SER A 78 11.44 -14.45 -3.39
C SER A 78 12.91 -14.67 -3.06
N PHE A 79 13.28 -15.73 -2.34
CA PHE A 79 14.67 -15.97 -1.91
C PHE A 79 15.66 -16.01 -3.07
N ASP A 80 15.40 -16.86 -4.08
CA ASP A 80 16.27 -16.92 -5.26
C ASP A 80 16.27 -15.62 -6.05
N LYS A 81 15.12 -14.97 -6.18
CA LYS A 81 14.98 -13.69 -6.91
C LYS A 81 15.74 -12.56 -6.25
N LEU A 82 15.92 -12.64 -4.93
CA LEU A 82 16.67 -11.65 -4.12
C LEU A 82 18.11 -12.07 -3.87
N GLY A 83 18.51 -13.28 -4.30
CA GLY A 83 19.87 -13.79 -4.12
C GLY A 83 20.19 -14.23 -2.69
N LEU A 84 19.21 -14.71 -1.93
CA LEU A 84 19.33 -15.01 -0.50
C LEU A 84 19.56 -16.47 -0.16
N SER A 85 19.29 -17.39 -1.10
CA SER A 85 19.25 -18.85 -0.85
C SER A 85 20.59 -19.48 -0.40
N HIS A 86 21.71 -18.75 -0.52
CA HIS A 86 23.02 -19.21 -0.10
C HIS A 86 23.49 -18.67 1.26
N LEU A 87 22.67 -17.80 1.87
CA LEU A 87 23.02 -17.15 3.15
C LEU A 87 22.53 -17.98 4.34
N PRO A 88 23.18 -17.88 5.52
CA PRO A 88 22.62 -18.40 6.77
C PRO A 88 21.22 -17.83 7.02
N ASP A 89 20.33 -18.62 7.60
CA ASP A 89 18.87 -18.32 7.68
C ASP A 89 18.58 -17.00 8.41
N ALA A 90 19.27 -16.70 9.51
CA ALA A 90 19.10 -15.44 10.25
C ALA A 90 19.46 -14.22 9.39
N ILE A 91 20.56 -14.30 8.64
CA ILE A 91 21.01 -13.25 7.71
C ILE A 91 20.04 -13.15 6.53
N ALA A 92 19.65 -14.27 5.93
CA ALA A 92 18.73 -14.32 4.81
C ALA A 92 17.37 -13.68 5.16
N CYS A 93 16.82 -13.99 6.34
CA CYS A 93 15.59 -13.36 6.84
C CYS A 93 15.74 -11.85 7.01
N ALA A 94 16.80 -11.38 7.66
CA ALA A 94 17.03 -9.95 7.86
C ALA A 94 17.17 -9.22 6.50
N GLN A 95 18.00 -9.74 5.59
CA GLN A 95 18.18 -9.16 4.27
C GLN A 95 16.91 -9.24 3.40
N TYR A 96 16.10 -10.29 3.54
CA TYR A 96 14.79 -10.36 2.89
C TYR A 96 13.92 -9.16 3.26
N HIS A 97 13.78 -8.87 4.56
CA HIS A 97 12.97 -7.75 5.02
C HIS A 97 13.50 -6.40 4.56
N VAL A 98 14.82 -6.24 4.49
CA VAL A 98 15.42 -5.03 3.92
C VAL A 98 15.09 -4.89 2.44
N LEU A 99 15.37 -5.90 1.65
CA LEU A 99 15.24 -5.84 0.19
C LEU A 99 13.77 -5.76 -0.26
N SER A 100 12.90 -6.60 0.31
CA SER A 100 11.49 -6.64 -0.07
C SER A 100 10.74 -5.34 0.29
N ASN A 101 11.04 -4.76 1.46
CA ASN A 101 10.43 -3.50 1.88
C ASN A 101 10.98 -2.31 1.08
N ASN A 102 12.28 -2.27 0.79
CA ASN A 102 12.88 -1.22 -0.03
C ASN A 102 12.28 -1.20 -1.45
N ILE A 103 11.99 -2.37 -2.03
CA ILE A 103 11.25 -2.47 -3.31
C ILE A 103 9.85 -1.85 -3.19
N GLY A 104 9.18 -2.02 -2.05
CA GLY A 104 7.87 -1.43 -1.75
C GLY A 104 7.91 0.04 -1.29
N GLY A 105 9.08 0.69 -1.32
CA GLY A 105 9.25 2.09 -0.92
C GLY A 105 9.32 2.31 0.59
N VAL A 106 9.55 1.25 1.39
CA VAL A 106 9.74 1.33 2.85
C VAL A 106 11.20 1.14 3.18
N GLY A 107 11.84 2.17 3.74
CA GLY A 107 13.25 2.12 4.15
C GLY A 107 13.45 1.17 5.33
N VAL A 108 14.31 0.18 5.16
CA VAL A 108 14.72 -0.74 6.24
C VAL A 108 16.25 -0.84 6.25
N GLU A 109 16.83 -0.78 7.43
CA GLU A 109 18.25 -0.90 7.69
C GLU A 109 18.59 -2.34 8.08
N TYR A 110 19.72 -2.82 7.60
CA TYR A 110 20.36 -4.07 7.99
C TYR A 110 21.56 -3.77 8.88
N MET A 111 21.68 -4.45 10.01
CA MET A 111 22.86 -4.39 10.85
C MET A 111 23.35 -5.83 11.09
N PRO A 112 24.56 -6.20 10.59
CA PRO A 112 25.13 -7.53 10.82
C PRO A 112 25.57 -7.69 12.28
N ASP A 113 25.48 -8.92 12.80
CA ASP A 113 25.96 -9.27 14.13
C ASP A 113 26.85 -10.54 14.04
N SER A 114 26.26 -11.68 13.67
CA SER A 114 26.96 -12.95 13.47
C SER A 114 26.29 -13.79 12.38
N ASN A 115 26.82 -14.98 12.10
CA ASN A 115 26.18 -15.91 11.15
C ASN A 115 24.82 -16.42 11.65
N THR A 116 24.54 -16.34 12.93
CA THR A 116 23.31 -16.82 13.58
C THR A 116 22.43 -15.68 14.12
N LYS A 117 22.85 -14.42 13.93
CA LYS A 117 22.07 -13.24 14.39
C LYS A 117 22.23 -12.06 13.43
N ALA A 118 21.12 -11.46 13.03
CA ALA A 118 21.11 -10.30 12.15
C ALA A 118 19.94 -9.37 12.45
N TRP A 119 20.17 -8.08 12.46
CA TRP A 119 19.25 -7.06 12.86
C TRP A 119 18.56 -6.38 11.69
N VAL A 120 17.35 -5.89 11.94
CA VAL A 120 16.58 -5.03 11.05
C VAL A 120 15.97 -3.87 11.83
N ARG A 121 15.98 -2.67 11.22
CA ARG A 121 15.31 -1.49 11.76
C ARG A 121 14.58 -0.76 10.67
N PHE A 122 13.32 -0.44 10.89
CA PHE A 122 12.48 0.30 9.95
C PHE A 122 12.67 1.80 10.11
N ARG A 123 12.81 2.49 8.97
CA ARG A 123 12.90 3.95 8.91
C ARG A 123 11.51 4.55 8.77
N TYR A 124 11.34 5.72 9.37
CA TYR A 124 10.14 6.52 9.18
C TYR A 124 10.40 7.65 8.16
N PRO A 125 9.38 8.13 7.44
CA PRO A 125 7.97 7.72 7.53
C PRO A 125 7.70 6.37 6.87
N ARG A 126 6.75 5.59 7.44
CA ARG A 126 6.19 4.40 6.82
C ARG A 126 4.79 4.71 6.30
N TRP A 127 4.46 4.23 5.09
CA TRP A 127 3.13 4.47 4.53
C TRP A 127 1.99 3.88 5.39
N MET A 128 2.21 2.75 6.07
CA MET A 128 1.24 2.12 6.98
C MET A 128 0.87 2.97 8.20
N TYR A 129 1.68 3.99 8.51
CA TYR A 129 1.52 4.89 9.65
C TYR A 129 1.68 6.35 9.22
N HIS A 130 1.23 6.67 7.99
CA HIS A 130 1.45 7.99 7.41
C HIS A 130 0.84 9.11 8.24
N GLY A 131 1.61 10.16 8.46
CA GLY A 131 1.19 11.34 9.22
C GLY A 131 0.82 11.01 10.67
N PRO A 132 -0.16 11.70 11.27
CA PRO A 132 -0.55 11.51 12.67
C PRO A 132 -1.31 10.20 12.94
N THR A 133 -1.59 9.38 11.92
CA THR A 133 -2.31 8.11 12.09
C THR A 133 -1.58 7.13 13.00
N ILE A 134 -0.24 7.23 13.07
CA ILE A 134 0.58 6.44 14.02
C ILE A 134 0.12 6.61 15.48
N CYS A 135 -0.44 7.75 15.84
CA CYS A 135 -0.96 7.99 17.19
C CYS A 135 -2.30 7.29 17.47
N GLY A 136 -3.02 6.86 16.43
CA GLY A 136 -4.35 6.25 16.53
C GLY A 136 -4.38 4.76 16.19
N ILE A 137 -3.31 4.21 15.64
CA ILE A 137 -3.20 2.78 15.33
C ILE A 137 -2.86 2.00 16.61
N PRO A 138 -3.63 0.96 16.98
CA PRO A 138 -3.34 0.16 18.17
C PRO A 138 -2.12 -0.74 17.98
N ILE A 139 -1.44 -1.07 19.08
CA ILE A 139 -0.23 -1.91 19.09
C ILE A 139 -0.47 -3.31 18.52
N GLU A 140 -1.71 -3.78 18.55
CA GLU A 140 -2.13 -5.06 18.01
C GLU A 140 -1.86 -5.17 16.49
N VAL A 141 -1.78 -4.04 15.76
CA VAL A 141 -1.34 -4.00 14.35
C VAL A 141 0.10 -4.49 14.23
N SER A 142 1.00 -3.96 15.06
CA SER A 142 2.41 -4.37 15.08
C SER A 142 2.53 -5.84 15.47
N ARG A 143 1.83 -6.26 16.52
CA ARG A 143 1.86 -7.66 17.01
C ARG A 143 1.25 -8.65 16.05
N GLY A 144 0.16 -8.27 15.36
CA GLY A 144 -0.44 -9.09 14.30
C GLY A 144 0.55 -9.32 13.14
N PHE A 145 1.19 -8.28 12.68
CA PHE A 145 2.19 -8.35 11.62
C PHE A 145 3.43 -9.15 12.04
N LEU A 146 3.94 -8.96 13.26
CA LEU A 146 5.08 -9.71 13.79
C LEU A 146 4.79 -11.21 13.87
N ASN A 147 3.65 -11.59 14.41
CA ASN A 147 3.23 -12.99 14.52
C ASN A 147 2.90 -13.60 13.13
N GLY A 148 2.25 -12.82 12.27
CA GLY A 148 1.87 -13.27 10.93
C GLY A 148 3.07 -13.57 10.04
N TRP A 149 4.08 -12.73 10.10
CA TRP A 149 5.25 -12.84 9.22
C TRP A 149 6.53 -13.25 9.94
N TYR A 150 7.05 -12.41 10.86
CA TYR A 150 8.40 -12.56 11.43
C TYR A 150 8.57 -13.85 12.23
N GLY A 151 7.61 -14.15 13.10
CA GLY A 151 7.60 -15.40 13.87
C GLY A 151 7.43 -16.65 13.01
N HIS A 152 6.99 -16.51 11.75
CA HIS A 152 6.80 -17.65 10.84
C HIS A 152 7.99 -17.94 9.91
N ASN A 153 8.97 -17.08 9.84
CA ASN A 153 10.11 -17.24 8.93
C ASN A 153 10.84 -18.58 9.16
N GLY A 154 11.10 -18.93 10.42
CA GLY A 154 11.75 -20.20 10.77
C GLY A 154 10.91 -21.42 10.43
N VAL A 155 9.58 -21.32 10.48
CA VAL A 155 8.68 -22.42 10.05
C VAL A 155 8.82 -22.66 8.55
N SER A 156 8.77 -21.60 7.75
CA SER A 156 8.89 -21.71 6.29
C SER A 156 10.24 -22.20 5.84
N LEU A 157 11.32 -21.83 6.52
CA LEU A 157 12.69 -22.30 6.27
C LEU A 157 12.96 -23.69 6.85
N LYS A 158 11.99 -24.29 7.57
CA LYS A 158 12.16 -25.58 8.29
C LYS A 158 13.32 -25.53 9.29
N ASN A 159 13.60 -24.38 9.85
CA ASN A 159 14.59 -24.17 10.91
C ASN A 159 13.88 -24.03 12.27
N PRO A 160 13.86 -25.08 13.10
CA PRO A 160 13.16 -25.05 14.39
C PRO A 160 13.83 -24.10 15.39
N ARG A 161 15.07 -23.69 15.18
CA ARG A 161 15.83 -22.83 16.08
C ARG A 161 15.78 -21.37 15.71
N LEU A 162 15.21 -21.01 14.54
CA LEU A 162 15.13 -19.63 14.07
C LEU A 162 13.91 -18.93 14.63
N GLY A 163 14.12 -17.82 15.35
CA GLY A 163 13.09 -16.93 15.87
C GLY A 163 13.39 -15.46 15.58
N PHE A 164 12.43 -14.60 15.89
CA PHE A 164 12.58 -13.15 15.84
C PHE A 164 12.44 -12.55 17.25
N VAL A 165 13.36 -11.67 17.62
CA VAL A 165 13.33 -10.93 18.88
C VAL A 165 13.06 -9.47 18.55
N CYS A 166 11.91 -8.95 18.97
CA CYS A 166 11.53 -7.56 18.82
C CYS A 166 12.08 -6.75 20.00
N VAL A 167 12.84 -5.70 19.73
CA VAL A 167 13.43 -4.84 20.76
C VAL A 167 12.73 -3.49 20.87
N SER A 168 12.04 -3.07 19.81
CA SER A 168 11.23 -1.85 19.80
C SER A 168 10.08 -2.01 18.81
N GLU A 169 8.88 -1.65 19.22
CA GLU A 169 7.66 -1.68 18.40
C GLU A 169 7.34 -0.30 17.81
N ASP A 170 6.56 -0.25 16.75
CA ASP A 170 6.23 1.01 16.05
C ASP A 170 5.56 2.05 16.98
N MET A 171 4.72 1.62 17.93
CA MET A 171 3.85 2.45 18.76
C MET A 171 4.34 2.65 20.19
N THR A 172 5.51 2.14 20.56
CA THR A 172 6.01 2.26 21.94
C THR A 172 6.71 3.59 22.22
N GLY A 173 6.95 4.40 21.19
CA GLY A 173 7.58 5.72 21.31
C GLY A 173 9.09 5.69 21.51
N GLU A 174 9.75 4.54 21.29
CA GLU A 174 11.20 4.37 21.40
C GLU A 174 11.92 4.90 20.15
N PHE A 175 12.41 4.03 19.28
CA PHE A 175 13.13 4.39 18.05
C PHE A 175 12.53 3.73 16.79
N GLY A 176 11.25 3.36 16.84
CA GLY A 176 10.52 2.70 15.78
C GLY A 176 10.69 1.19 15.81
N PHE A 177 10.13 0.49 14.81
CA PHE A 177 10.22 -0.96 14.77
C PHE A 177 11.65 -1.44 14.54
N CYS A 178 12.15 -2.25 15.47
CA CYS A 178 13.48 -2.83 15.41
C CYS A 178 13.53 -4.20 16.10
N GLY A 179 14.36 -5.08 15.60
CA GLY A 179 14.61 -6.40 16.18
C GLY A 179 15.64 -7.18 15.39
N TYR A 180 15.80 -8.44 15.74
CA TYR A 180 16.77 -9.31 15.08
C TYR A 180 16.24 -10.73 14.91
N PHE A 181 16.64 -11.36 13.81
CA PHE A 181 16.55 -12.81 13.63
C PHE A 181 17.70 -13.49 14.34
N LYS A 182 17.41 -14.58 15.04
CA LYS A 182 18.43 -15.37 15.77
C LYS A 182 18.14 -16.86 15.67
N GLU A 183 19.19 -17.62 15.41
CA GLU A 183 19.18 -19.06 15.62
C GLU A 183 19.64 -19.35 17.06
N PHE A 184 18.74 -19.96 17.82
CA PHE A 184 19.02 -20.37 19.18
C PHE A 184 19.76 -21.72 19.20
N ASP A 185 20.29 -22.10 20.35
CA ASP A 185 20.98 -23.36 20.57
C ASP A 185 20.02 -24.54 20.90
N TYR A 186 18.73 -24.26 20.94
CA TYR A 186 17.63 -25.20 21.17
C TYR A 186 16.48 -24.98 20.20
N ASP A 187 15.62 -25.97 20.05
CA ASP A 187 14.41 -25.89 19.23
C ASP A 187 13.33 -25.08 19.93
N LEU A 188 12.80 -24.08 19.22
CA LEU A 188 11.77 -23.15 19.71
C LEU A 188 10.37 -23.79 19.62
N ALA A 189 9.60 -23.69 20.67
CA ALA A 189 8.16 -23.89 20.61
C ALA A 189 7.49 -22.80 19.75
N GLU A 190 6.27 -23.03 19.29
CA GLU A 190 5.57 -22.09 18.40
C GLU A 190 5.46 -20.68 19.00
N ASN A 191 5.14 -20.58 20.29
CA ASN A 191 5.01 -19.32 21.02
C ASN A 191 6.36 -18.66 21.40
N GLU A 192 7.49 -19.35 21.18
CA GLU A 192 8.83 -18.79 21.41
C GLU A 192 9.46 -18.20 20.15
N ARG A 193 8.87 -18.44 18.97
CA ARG A 193 9.40 -17.93 17.70
C ARG A 193 9.33 -16.42 17.52
N LEU A 194 8.51 -15.77 18.33
CA LEU A 194 8.48 -14.32 18.52
C LEU A 194 8.63 -14.01 20.00
N SER A 195 9.68 -13.27 20.34
CA SER A 195 9.92 -12.78 21.70
C SER A 195 10.23 -11.29 21.72
N PHE A 196 10.22 -10.70 22.92
CA PHE A 196 10.43 -9.26 23.09
C PHE A 196 11.56 -9.01 24.10
N ALA A 197 12.49 -8.12 23.74
CA ALA A 197 13.66 -7.76 24.53
C ALA A 197 13.90 -6.25 24.49
N GLN A 198 13.00 -5.47 25.08
CA GLN A 198 12.99 -4.00 25.04
C GLN A 198 14.22 -3.32 25.64
N ASN A 199 15.09 -4.06 26.37
CA ASN A 199 16.31 -3.52 26.94
C ASN A 199 17.53 -3.64 26.02
N GLU A 200 17.39 -4.25 24.86
CA GLU A 200 18.47 -4.39 23.89
C GLU A 200 18.49 -3.21 22.92
N THR A 201 19.71 -2.83 22.49
CA THR A 201 19.94 -1.74 21.54
C THR A 201 20.57 -2.32 20.27
N PRO A 202 20.10 -1.93 19.07
CA PRO A 202 20.71 -2.38 17.82
C PRO A 202 22.15 -1.85 17.68
N PRO A 203 23.01 -2.54 16.90
CA PRO A 203 24.29 -2.00 16.46
C PRO A 203 24.15 -0.68 15.68
N GLU A 204 25.24 0.05 15.54
CA GLU A 204 25.24 1.25 14.71
C GLU A 204 24.98 0.90 13.23
N TYR A 205 24.29 1.81 12.54
CA TYR A 205 24.02 1.67 11.12
C TYR A 205 25.29 1.92 10.29
N ASP A 206 25.57 1.02 9.36
CA ASP A 206 26.65 1.14 8.38
C ASP A 206 26.07 1.04 6.95
N ALA A 207 26.18 2.12 6.20
CA ALA A 207 25.71 2.18 4.82
C ALA A 207 26.47 1.25 3.86
N SER A 208 27.72 0.90 4.20
CA SER A 208 28.60 0.09 3.33
C SER A 208 28.23 -1.39 3.28
N VAL A 209 27.49 -1.88 4.30
CA VAL A 209 27.11 -3.31 4.43
C VAL A 209 25.66 -3.56 4.03
N GLN A 210 24.97 -2.55 3.54
CA GLN A 210 23.55 -2.72 3.19
C GLN A 210 23.37 -3.65 1.98
N PRO A 211 22.43 -4.62 2.06
CA PRO A 211 22.16 -5.51 0.94
C PRO A 211 21.53 -4.75 -0.22
N SER A 212 21.83 -5.18 -1.43
CA SER A 212 21.23 -4.67 -2.66
C SER A 212 20.64 -5.79 -3.49
N VAL A 213 19.57 -5.51 -4.22
CA VAL A 213 19.00 -6.48 -5.14
C VAL A 213 19.96 -6.80 -6.28
N PRO A 214 20.01 -8.05 -6.79
CA PRO A 214 20.85 -8.41 -7.92
C PRO A 214 20.51 -7.57 -9.16
N ALA A 215 21.38 -6.64 -9.54
CA ALA A 215 21.12 -5.66 -10.60
C ALA A 215 20.77 -6.29 -11.95
N ALA A 216 21.34 -7.44 -12.27
CA ALA A 216 21.05 -8.19 -13.50
C ALA A 216 19.59 -8.70 -13.57
N GLN A 217 18.98 -8.95 -12.42
CA GLN A 217 17.60 -9.46 -12.32
C GLN A 217 16.58 -8.35 -12.04
N TRP A 218 16.99 -7.24 -11.42
CA TRP A 218 16.13 -6.14 -11.00
C TRP A 218 16.35 -4.89 -11.84
N THR A 219 15.86 -4.97 -13.08
CA THR A 219 15.82 -3.80 -13.97
C THR A 219 14.84 -2.75 -13.45
N GLN A 220 14.99 -1.50 -13.92
CA GLN A 220 14.08 -0.42 -13.56
C GLN A 220 12.61 -0.77 -13.86
N ALA A 221 12.32 -1.36 -15.02
CA ALA A 221 10.98 -1.80 -15.39
C ALA A 221 10.40 -2.87 -14.43
N ARG A 222 11.25 -3.75 -13.90
CA ARG A 222 10.83 -4.74 -12.90
C ARG A 222 10.52 -4.11 -11.55
N LEU A 223 11.31 -3.12 -11.13
CA LEU A 223 11.06 -2.36 -9.90
C LEU A 223 9.74 -1.58 -9.99
N GLU A 224 9.49 -0.92 -11.10
CA GLU A 224 8.23 -0.21 -11.36
C GLU A 224 7.02 -1.17 -11.33
N LYS A 225 7.15 -2.34 -11.97
CA LYS A 225 6.12 -3.39 -11.91
C LYS A 225 5.88 -3.89 -10.49
N ALA A 226 6.93 -4.09 -9.70
CA ALA A 226 6.81 -4.53 -8.31
C ALA A 226 6.12 -3.46 -7.45
N ASN A 227 6.51 -2.20 -7.59
CA ASN A 227 5.92 -1.06 -6.89
C ASN A 227 4.42 -0.89 -7.24
N ARG A 228 4.08 -1.04 -8.53
CA ARG A 228 2.70 -1.01 -9.00
C ARG A 228 1.82 -2.04 -8.30
N ASN A 229 2.29 -3.27 -8.16
CA ASN A 229 1.51 -4.37 -7.60
C ASN A 229 1.45 -4.31 -6.06
N TYR A 230 2.48 -3.81 -5.42
CA TYR A 230 2.65 -3.84 -3.97
C TYR A 230 1.45 -3.26 -3.21
N ALA A 231 1.03 -2.04 -3.56
CA ALA A 231 -0.09 -1.37 -2.90
C ALA A 231 -1.44 -2.09 -3.13
N MET A 232 -1.68 -2.57 -4.35
CA MET A 232 -2.88 -3.32 -4.69
C MET A 232 -2.98 -4.65 -3.94
N GLU A 233 -1.85 -5.34 -3.74
CA GLU A 233 -1.80 -6.60 -3.01
C GLU A 233 -2.22 -6.44 -1.54
N TYR A 234 -1.87 -5.34 -0.89
CA TYR A 234 -2.35 -5.05 0.47
C TYR A 234 -3.86 -4.83 0.53
N VAL A 235 -4.43 -4.11 -0.42
CA VAL A 235 -5.89 -3.90 -0.48
C VAL A 235 -6.61 -5.22 -0.74
N ARG A 236 -6.17 -5.98 -1.76
CA ARG A 236 -6.76 -7.26 -2.13
C ARG A 236 -6.72 -8.26 -0.98
N ASN A 237 -5.52 -8.54 -0.45
CA ASN A 237 -5.37 -9.48 0.65
C ASN A 237 -6.03 -8.97 1.94
N GLY A 238 -6.01 -7.65 2.16
CA GLY A 238 -6.69 -7.03 3.29
C GLY A 238 -8.19 -7.26 3.29
N LEU A 239 -8.86 -7.06 2.16
CA LEU A 239 -10.31 -7.29 2.04
C LEU A 239 -10.68 -8.77 2.16
N CYS A 240 -9.95 -9.68 1.48
CA CYS A 240 -10.20 -11.11 1.59
C CYS A 240 -10.03 -11.63 3.04
N THR A 241 -8.97 -11.23 3.73
CA THR A 241 -8.73 -11.67 5.10
C THR A 241 -9.64 -10.95 6.11
N LEU A 242 -10.16 -9.76 5.79
CA LEU A 242 -11.14 -9.07 6.60
C LEU A 242 -12.47 -9.83 6.61
N GLU A 243 -12.89 -10.37 5.45
CA GLU A 243 -14.05 -11.24 5.33
C GLU A 243 -13.96 -12.46 6.26
N GLU A 244 -12.79 -13.09 6.34
CA GLU A 244 -12.55 -14.22 7.25
C GLU A 244 -12.75 -13.86 8.73
N VAL A 245 -12.53 -12.58 9.10
CA VAL A 245 -12.59 -12.13 10.51
C VAL A 245 -13.96 -11.59 10.89
N ILE A 246 -14.61 -10.79 10.03
CA ILE A 246 -15.86 -10.11 10.36
C ILE A 246 -17.05 -10.48 9.47
N GLY A 247 -16.85 -11.35 8.48
CA GLY A 247 -17.87 -11.78 7.52
C GLY A 247 -18.08 -10.80 6.36
N GLU A 248 -18.72 -11.30 5.31
CA GLU A 248 -18.90 -10.61 4.02
C GLU A 248 -19.65 -9.28 4.15
N ASP A 249 -20.82 -9.27 4.77
CA ASP A 249 -21.66 -8.07 4.87
C ASP A 249 -20.95 -6.91 5.57
N GLN A 250 -20.24 -7.21 6.66
CA GLN A 250 -19.51 -6.19 7.41
C GLN A 250 -18.27 -5.72 6.65
N THR A 251 -17.61 -6.61 5.93
CA THR A 251 -16.48 -6.27 5.07
C THR A 251 -16.92 -5.37 3.93
N LYS A 252 -18.01 -5.69 3.24
CA LYS A 252 -18.60 -4.81 2.21
C LYS A 252 -18.95 -3.45 2.78
N ALA A 253 -19.66 -3.39 3.91
CA ALA A 253 -20.07 -2.13 4.52
C ALA A 253 -18.88 -1.23 4.92
N LEU A 254 -17.88 -1.78 5.63
CA LEU A 254 -16.74 -1.01 6.11
C LEU A 254 -15.71 -0.77 5.00
N GLY A 255 -15.49 -1.74 4.12
CA GLY A 255 -14.58 -1.65 2.98
C GLY A 255 -15.02 -0.57 2.00
N SER A 256 -16.28 -0.59 1.57
CA SER A 256 -16.85 0.43 0.68
C SER A 256 -16.86 1.82 1.31
N LEU A 257 -17.22 1.93 2.59
CA LEU A 257 -17.18 3.22 3.28
C LEU A 257 -15.76 3.78 3.36
N ALA A 258 -14.78 2.96 3.76
CA ALA A 258 -13.38 3.38 3.81
C ALA A 258 -12.87 3.79 2.43
N ALA A 259 -13.17 3.00 1.38
CA ALA A 259 -12.80 3.32 0.00
C ALA A 259 -13.33 4.69 -0.43
N ARG A 260 -14.64 4.94 -0.21
CA ARG A 260 -15.28 6.20 -0.57
C ARG A 260 -14.66 7.40 0.15
N LEU A 261 -14.43 7.29 1.45
CA LEU A 261 -13.81 8.36 2.25
C LEU A 261 -12.38 8.65 1.79
N ILE A 262 -11.61 7.62 1.48
CA ILE A 262 -10.25 7.78 0.96
C ILE A 262 -10.26 8.38 -0.45
N GLY A 263 -11.16 7.95 -1.30
CA GLY A 263 -11.36 8.55 -2.62
C GLY A 263 -11.63 10.06 -2.53
N LEU A 264 -12.56 10.46 -1.67
CA LEU A 264 -12.86 11.88 -1.37
C LEU A 264 -11.62 12.64 -0.86
N GLN A 265 -10.91 12.06 0.10
CA GLN A 265 -9.80 12.72 0.79
C GLN A 265 -8.56 12.91 -0.09
N TYR A 266 -8.24 11.90 -0.93
CA TYR A 266 -6.99 11.86 -1.69
C TYR A 266 -7.14 12.26 -3.17
N PHE A 267 -8.35 12.60 -3.62
CA PHE A 267 -8.60 13.01 -5.00
C PHE A 267 -7.71 14.20 -5.40
N GLN A 268 -7.72 15.27 -4.62
CA GLN A 268 -7.00 16.49 -4.97
C GLN A 268 -5.49 16.22 -5.14
N GLU A 269 -4.89 15.52 -4.18
CA GLU A 269 -3.46 15.21 -4.18
C GLU A 269 -3.08 14.32 -5.37
N THR A 270 -3.85 13.26 -5.64
CA THR A 270 -3.59 12.35 -6.75
C THR A 270 -3.86 13.00 -8.11
N LYS A 271 -4.89 13.84 -8.21
CA LYS A 271 -5.18 14.62 -9.40
C LYS A 271 -4.02 15.58 -9.73
N ASP A 272 -3.52 16.31 -8.72
CA ASP A 272 -2.41 17.25 -8.90
C ASP A 272 -1.12 16.54 -9.32
N ALA A 273 -0.84 15.36 -8.73
CA ALA A 273 0.28 14.51 -9.13
C ALA A 273 0.19 14.05 -10.58
N LEU A 274 -1.03 13.90 -11.11
CA LEU A 274 -1.30 13.56 -12.51
C LEU A 274 -1.44 14.79 -13.41
N GLY A 275 -1.26 16.01 -12.91
CA GLY A 275 -1.48 17.24 -13.71
C GLY A 275 -2.91 17.39 -14.22
N GLY A 276 -3.88 16.75 -13.54
CA GLY A 276 -5.28 16.72 -13.94
C GLY A 276 -6.03 18.01 -13.66
N ARG A 277 -7.24 18.11 -14.20
CA ARG A 277 -8.13 19.27 -14.07
C ARG A 277 -9.39 18.91 -13.28
N ASP A 278 -10.05 19.92 -12.70
CA ASP A 278 -11.36 19.82 -12.03
C ASP A 278 -12.44 20.38 -12.96
N GLY A 279 -12.67 19.72 -14.08
CA GLY A 279 -13.54 20.27 -15.11
C GLY A 279 -14.81 19.45 -15.34
N ASP A 280 -14.95 19.00 -16.56
CA ASP A 280 -16.12 18.30 -17.07
C ASP A 280 -16.03 16.77 -16.92
N LEU A 281 -16.87 16.07 -17.66
CA LEU A 281 -16.92 14.59 -17.68
C LEU A 281 -15.63 14.00 -18.31
N HIS A 282 -15.04 14.71 -19.26
CA HIS A 282 -13.81 14.29 -19.93
C HIS A 282 -12.64 14.32 -18.93
N ASP A 283 -12.49 15.39 -18.16
CA ASP A 283 -11.44 15.49 -17.13
C ASP A 283 -11.59 14.38 -16.06
N ALA A 284 -12.82 14.03 -15.70
CA ALA A 284 -13.10 12.90 -14.79
C ALA A 284 -12.68 11.55 -15.41
N ALA A 285 -12.98 11.35 -16.68
CA ALA A 285 -12.58 10.15 -17.41
C ALA A 285 -11.06 10.04 -17.57
N LEU A 286 -10.37 11.15 -17.84
CA LEU A 286 -8.90 11.19 -17.90
C LEU A 286 -8.25 10.83 -16.55
N TYR A 287 -8.79 11.36 -15.43
CA TYR A 287 -8.31 10.99 -14.10
C TYR A 287 -8.47 9.50 -13.85
N LEU A 288 -9.69 8.96 -14.02
CA LEU A 288 -9.96 7.54 -13.83
C LEU A 288 -9.07 6.66 -14.72
N THR A 289 -8.94 7.03 -16.02
CA THR A 289 -8.07 6.34 -16.97
C THR A 289 -6.62 6.29 -16.49
N ALA A 290 -6.06 7.43 -16.07
CA ALA A 290 -4.68 7.48 -15.58
C ALA A 290 -4.46 6.60 -14.36
N MET A 291 -5.42 6.55 -13.44
CA MET A 291 -5.35 5.69 -12.25
C MET A 291 -5.40 4.19 -12.61
N LEU A 292 -6.31 3.80 -13.50
CA LEU A 292 -6.45 2.40 -13.96
C LEU A 292 -5.25 1.95 -14.80
N GLU A 293 -4.72 2.81 -15.69
CA GLU A 293 -3.47 2.54 -16.41
C GLU A 293 -2.27 2.42 -15.47
N GLY A 294 -2.22 3.23 -14.41
CA GLY A 294 -1.22 3.13 -13.35
C GLY A 294 -1.24 1.76 -12.66
N MET A 295 -2.40 1.11 -12.56
CA MET A 295 -2.56 -0.27 -12.10
C MET A 295 -2.05 -1.29 -13.14
N GLY A 296 -1.87 -0.88 -14.39
CA GLY A 296 -1.41 -1.70 -15.51
C GLY A 296 -2.53 -2.40 -16.27
N ASP A 297 -3.76 -1.92 -16.16
CA ASP A 297 -4.88 -2.35 -16.97
C ASP A 297 -4.88 -1.59 -18.31
N ALA A 298 -5.46 -2.19 -19.35
CA ALA A 298 -5.66 -1.50 -20.62
C ALA A 298 -6.96 -0.70 -20.53
N VAL A 299 -6.90 0.58 -20.93
CA VAL A 299 -8.03 1.49 -20.77
C VAL A 299 -8.32 2.24 -22.07
N SER A 300 -9.61 2.44 -22.39
CA SER A 300 -10.05 3.30 -23.47
C SER A 300 -11.25 4.14 -23.05
N ILE A 301 -11.45 5.28 -23.70
CA ILE A 301 -12.54 6.22 -23.42
C ILE A 301 -13.47 6.29 -24.62
N ASN A 302 -14.77 6.19 -24.38
CA ASN A 302 -15.83 6.45 -25.36
C ASN A 302 -16.72 7.58 -24.84
N GLU A 303 -16.87 8.63 -25.63
CA GLU A 303 -17.63 9.82 -25.23
C GLU A 303 -18.93 9.95 -26.01
N ASP A 304 -19.98 10.37 -25.32
CA ASP A 304 -21.22 10.86 -25.88
C ASP A 304 -21.54 12.23 -25.25
N LYS A 305 -22.51 12.96 -25.79
CA LYS A 305 -22.83 14.35 -25.38
C LYS A 305 -23.19 14.48 -23.88
N ALA A 306 -23.75 13.44 -23.29
CA ALA A 306 -24.28 13.47 -21.90
C ALA A 306 -23.56 12.54 -20.94
N SER A 307 -22.65 11.70 -21.40
CA SER A 307 -21.97 10.72 -20.58
C SER A 307 -20.61 10.34 -21.18
N VAL A 308 -19.73 9.86 -20.33
CA VAL A 308 -18.44 9.29 -20.76
C VAL A 308 -18.32 7.87 -20.22
N VAL A 309 -17.90 6.93 -21.05
CA VAL A 309 -17.67 5.55 -20.67
C VAL A 309 -16.17 5.25 -20.74
N VAL A 310 -15.57 4.93 -19.60
CA VAL A 310 -14.23 4.37 -19.50
C VAL A 310 -14.32 2.85 -19.54
N ILE A 311 -13.59 2.21 -20.44
CA ILE A 311 -13.56 0.76 -20.60
C ILE A 311 -12.22 0.26 -20.09
N GLN A 312 -12.24 -0.53 -19.01
CA GLN A 312 -11.08 -1.15 -18.37
C GLN A 312 -11.02 -2.63 -18.74
N GLN A 313 -9.86 -3.10 -19.15
CA GLN A 313 -9.57 -4.49 -19.46
C GLN A 313 -8.41 -4.99 -18.59
N GLY A 314 -8.56 -6.17 -17.98
CA GLY A 314 -7.51 -6.81 -17.19
C GLY A 314 -7.74 -6.87 -15.69
N LEU A 315 -8.51 -5.95 -15.10
CA LEU A 315 -8.96 -5.90 -13.69
C LEU A 315 -7.95 -6.49 -12.68
N ARG A 316 -6.73 -5.91 -12.63
CA ARG A 316 -5.60 -6.43 -11.84
C ARG A 316 -5.85 -6.52 -10.35
N ILE A 317 -6.75 -5.67 -9.82
CA ILE A 317 -7.06 -5.65 -8.39
C ILE A 317 -7.64 -6.99 -7.91
N THR A 318 -8.31 -7.75 -8.78
CA THR A 318 -8.92 -9.04 -8.45
C THR A 318 -8.16 -10.25 -9.01
N ARG A 319 -6.95 -10.02 -9.56
CA ARG A 319 -6.16 -11.11 -10.15
C ARG A 319 -5.88 -12.21 -9.13
N ASP A 320 -5.95 -13.46 -9.59
CA ASP A 320 -5.63 -14.68 -8.82
C ASP A 320 -6.59 -14.94 -7.63
N LEU A 321 -7.76 -14.28 -7.59
CA LEU A 321 -8.81 -14.51 -6.60
C LEU A 321 -9.88 -15.48 -7.13
N SER A 322 -10.59 -16.14 -6.22
CA SER A 322 -11.83 -16.85 -6.57
C SER A 322 -12.92 -15.89 -7.07
N ALA A 323 -13.98 -16.40 -7.67
CA ALA A 323 -15.09 -15.56 -8.16
C ALA A 323 -15.72 -14.72 -7.03
N ASP A 324 -15.98 -15.35 -5.87
CA ASP A 324 -16.61 -14.69 -4.72
C ASP A 324 -15.68 -13.61 -4.13
N GLN A 325 -14.39 -13.93 -3.94
CA GLN A 325 -13.40 -12.96 -3.49
C GLN A 325 -13.22 -11.80 -4.47
N SER A 326 -13.28 -12.08 -5.77
CA SER A 326 -13.19 -11.05 -6.82
C SER A 326 -14.37 -10.09 -6.76
N GLU A 327 -15.58 -10.61 -6.54
CA GLU A 327 -16.78 -9.80 -6.38
C GLU A 327 -16.71 -8.92 -5.12
N LEU A 328 -16.35 -9.51 -3.98
CA LEU A 328 -16.16 -8.78 -2.72
C LEU A 328 -15.15 -7.63 -2.87
N VAL A 329 -13.96 -7.95 -3.39
CA VAL A 329 -12.89 -6.95 -3.54
C VAL A 329 -13.31 -5.85 -4.50
N PHE A 330 -13.93 -6.20 -5.63
CA PHE A 330 -14.40 -5.22 -6.60
C PHE A 330 -15.49 -4.32 -6.01
N ASP A 331 -16.47 -4.89 -5.30
CA ASP A 331 -17.56 -4.15 -4.68
C ASP A 331 -17.08 -3.12 -3.67
N CYS A 332 -16.07 -3.46 -2.87
CA CYS A 332 -15.47 -2.49 -1.95
C CYS A 332 -14.61 -1.45 -2.71
N TRP A 333 -13.74 -1.91 -3.61
CA TRP A 333 -12.74 -1.09 -4.27
C TRP A 333 -13.33 -0.07 -5.26
N LYS A 334 -14.43 -0.39 -5.95
CA LYS A 334 -15.09 0.56 -6.88
C LYS A 334 -15.50 1.86 -6.20
N ASP A 335 -15.84 1.81 -4.92
CA ASP A 335 -16.25 2.98 -4.15
C ASP A 335 -15.11 3.99 -3.92
N LEU A 336 -13.84 3.57 -4.09
CA LEU A 336 -12.70 4.48 -4.11
C LEU A 336 -12.83 5.52 -5.24
N TRP A 337 -13.22 5.07 -6.42
CA TRP A 337 -13.40 5.92 -7.59
C TRP A 337 -14.69 6.72 -7.53
N VAL A 338 -15.75 6.14 -6.96
CA VAL A 338 -16.99 6.90 -6.67
C VAL A 338 -16.67 8.08 -5.75
N GLY A 339 -15.94 7.87 -4.67
CA GLY A 339 -15.53 8.94 -3.75
C GLY A 339 -14.65 9.98 -4.44
N ALA A 340 -13.65 9.56 -5.20
CA ALA A 340 -12.75 10.46 -5.91
C ALA A 340 -13.51 11.38 -6.89
N LEU A 341 -14.39 10.82 -7.72
CA LEU A 341 -15.14 11.63 -8.69
C LEU A 341 -16.22 12.52 -8.04
N GLN A 342 -16.78 12.12 -6.90
CA GLN A 342 -17.69 12.97 -6.12
C GLN A 342 -16.95 14.16 -5.47
N SER A 343 -15.66 14.03 -5.16
CA SER A 343 -14.84 15.16 -4.71
C SER A 343 -14.67 16.20 -5.81
N MET A 344 -14.59 15.77 -7.07
CA MET A 344 -14.51 16.66 -8.23
C MET A 344 -15.81 17.44 -8.45
N GLN A 345 -16.95 16.78 -8.36
CA GLN A 345 -18.27 17.39 -8.44
C GLN A 345 -19.33 16.54 -7.71
N THR A 346 -20.04 17.14 -6.76
CA THR A 346 -20.95 16.44 -5.82
C THR A 346 -22.09 15.65 -6.48
N ARG A 347 -22.53 16.05 -7.67
CA ARG A 347 -23.61 15.38 -8.42
C ARG A 347 -23.10 14.37 -9.45
N ARG A 348 -21.78 14.23 -9.59
CA ARG A 348 -21.21 13.27 -10.53
C ARG A 348 -21.49 11.85 -10.06
N SER A 349 -22.00 11.03 -10.94
CA SER A 349 -22.19 9.62 -10.65
C SER A 349 -21.21 8.74 -11.43
N LEU A 350 -20.82 7.64 -10.81
CA LEU A 350 -20.00 6.61 -11.41
C LEU A 350 -20.69 5.26 -11.22
N THR A 351 -21.00 4.59 -12.32
CA THR A 351 -21.58 3.25 -12.29
C THR A 351 -20.67 2.28 -13.04
N ALA A 352 -20.35 1.16 -12.42
CA ALA A 352 -19.51 0.12 -13.01
C ALA A 352 -20.37 -1.07 -13.46
N PHE A 353 -20.14 -1.55 -14.67
CA PHE A 353 -20.80 -2.73 -15.24
C PHE A 353 -19.74 -3.74 -15.69
N HIS A 354 -19.81 -4.97 -15.17
CA HIS A 354 -19.02 -6.07 -15.72
C HIS A 354 -19.58 -6.51 -17.07
N GLN A 355 -18.75 -6.46 -18.09
CA GLN A 355 -19.11 -6.95 -19.43
C GLN A 355 -18.67 -8.41 -19.62
N ASN A 356 -17.55 -8.80 -19.00
CA ASN A 356 -17.05 -10.16 -18.94
C ASN A 356 -16.41 -10.38 -17.56
N LYS A 357 -16.69 -11.53 -16.92
CA LYS A 357 -16.16 -11.87 -15.58
C LYS A 357 -14.97 -12.87 -15.65
N ASP A 358 -14.59 -13.37 -16.83
CA ASP A 358 -13.45 -14.28 -16.95
C ASP A 358 -12.14 -13.54 -16.63
N HIS A 359 -11.34 -14.09 -15.72
CA HIS A 359 -10.16 -13.43 -15.14
C HIS A 359 -9.15 -12.89 -16.18
N GLU A 360 -8.94 -13.59 -17.28
CA GLU A 360 -7.99 -13.17 -18.33
C GLU A 360 -8.55 -12.09 -19.27
N SER A 361 -9.88 -12.00 -19.38
CA SER A 361 -10.59 -11.08 -20.27
C SER A 361 -11.60 -10.19 -19.54
N ALA A 362 -11.48 -10.07 -18.21
CA ALA A 362 -12.35 -9.24 -17.40
C ALA A 362 -12.43 -7.82 -17.96
N THR A 363 -13.65 -7.37 -18.25
CA THR A 363 -13.90 -6.04 -18.81
C THR A 363 -14.95 -5.34 -17.95
N VAL A 364 -14.62 -4.13 -17.52
CA VAL A 364 -15.53 -3.25 -16.76
C VAL A 364 -15.76 -1.99 -17.57
N ARG A 365 -17.03 -1.60 -17.66
CA ARG A 365 -17.46 -0.30 -18.22
C ARG A 365 -17.85 0.62 -17.08
N TRP A 366 -17.16 1.74 -16.99
CA TRP A 366 -17.39 2.79 -16.02
C TRP A 366 -18.15 3.93 -16.69
N LEU A 367 -19.44 4.04 -16.39
CA LEU A 367 -20.29 5.13 -16.85
C LEU A 367 -20.16 6.33 -15.90
N ILE A 368 -19.72 7.46 -16.43
CA ILE A 368 -19.60 8.75 -15.74
C ILE A 368 -20.70 9.69 -16.27
N THR A 369 -21.52 10.22 -15.35
CA THR A 369 -22.62 11.14 -15.70
C THR A 369 -22.67 12.33 -14.73
#